data_38fb3832eefc4674aef396b32676aa56
#
_entry.id   38fb3832eefc4674aef396b32676aa56
#
_cell.length_a   1.000
_cell.length_b   1.000
_cell.length_c   1.000
_cell.angle_alpha   90.00
_cell.angle_beta   90.00
_cell.angle_gamma   90.00
#
_symmetry.space_group_name_H-M   'P 1'
#
loop_
_entity.id
_entity.type
_entity.pdbx_description
1 polymer ?
#
loop_
_entity_poly.entity_id
_entity_poly.type
_entity_poly.pdbx_seq_one_letter_code
_entity_poly.pdbx_strand_id
1 'polypeptide(L)'
;MNADQQILTQLAKEYREVAFAPVNEERRALWKALNGLRECRPLIMMDQLPWHELDVDGDLKLRCRDADARIVEDALRKQLYQAKYFPADKVFEPYLELPKTIEGYHHGAVRREVTLAADEKNDVVSHSYVSQLSSESDLENLKFPDIRVDEAKDKKRWEKVSEMVSGILPVRLTGVRMFHCGIWDDLVEAIGTDNFFFFFADEPELLHKAARRMADICQSLIDQLTEKQLFDAYEPTVHCTGAYTDELPQDKEKNVRPGDVWTFGLAQMLGSVSPQMFEEYEVEYVKPLLEQFGLVYYGCCEPLHNRIDYIRKIKNVRKISMSPWADIRAGAEHIHGDYVISRKPNPAYLAAASFDPELVRRELQETCRAAKENGCTCELILKDVSTVQYHPERLAQWHKIAVEVAGEW
;
A
#
# COMPACT_ATOMS: atom_id res chain seq x y z
N MET A 1 -3.50 -17.13 33.48
CA MET A 1 -3.78 -16.83 32.05
C MET A 1 -5.24 -17.13 31.76
N ASN A 2 -5.96 -16.20 31.15
CA ASN A 2 -7.29 -16.47 30.62
C ASN A 2 -7.19 -17.18 29.25
N ALA A 3 -8.34 -17.61 28.69
CA ALA A 3 -8.37 -18.36 27.43
C ALA A 3 -7.76 -17.57 26.24
N ASP A 4 -8.07 -16.27 26.13
CA ASP A 4 -7.52 -15.42 25.08
C ASP A 4 -6.00 -15.28 25.17
N GLN A 5 -5.47 -15.11 26.39
CA GLN A 5 -4.04 -15.05 26.63
C GLN A 5 -3.32 -16.37 26.29
N GLN A 6 -3.97 -17.52 26.51
CA GLN A 6 -3.38 -18.81 26.11
C GLN A 6 -3.29 -18.92 24.59
N ILE A 7 -4.33 -18.51 23.86
CA ILE A 7 -4.35 -18.53 22.40
C ILE A 7 -3.27 -17.61 21.83
N LEU A 8 -3.21 -16.37 22.32
CA LEU A 8 -2.23 -15.37 21.82
C LEU A 8 -0.79 -15.76 22.19
N THR A 9 -0.56 -16.31 23.38
CA THR A 9 0.76 -16.83 23.78
C THR A 9 1.23 -17.93 22.82
N GLN A 10 0.35 -18.84 22.41
CA GLN A 10 0.71 -19.90 21.48
C GLN A 10 1.03 -19.33 20.09
N LEU A 11 0.15 -18.50 19.54
CA LEU A 11 0.36 -17.86 18.24
C LEU A 11 1.63 -16.99 18.22
N ALA A 12 1.91 -16.25 19.30
CA ALA A 12 3.12 -15.44 19.43
C ALA A 12 4.40 -16.30 19.43
N LYS A 13 4.38 -17.49 20.03
CA LYS A 13 5.51 -18.43 19.96
C LYS A 13 5.73 -18.93 18.53
N GLU A 14 4.68 -19.35 17.86
CA GLU A 14 4.75 -19.83 16.47
C GLU A 14 5.25 -18.70 15.54
N TYR A 15 4.71 -17.51 15.70
CA TYR A 15 5.14 -16.37 14.91
C TYR A 15 6.59 -15.95 15.19
N ARG A 16 7.04 -16.07 16.43
CA ARG A 16 8.43 -15.80 16.79
C ARG A 16 9.41 -16.66 16.00
N GLU A 17 9.12 -17.96 15.82
CA GLU A 17 9.98 -18.85 15.01
C GLU A 17 10.08 -18.36 13.55
N VAL A 18 8.99 -17.90 12.98
CA VAL A 18 8.94 -17.32 11.63
C VAL A 18 9.71 -16.00 11.57
N ALA A 19 9.44 -15.10 12.51
CA ALA A 19 9.99 -13.73 12.51
C ALA A 19 11.50 -13.68 12.77
N PHE A 20 12.03 -14.60 13.57
CA PHE A 20 13.47 -14.69 13.87
C PHE A 20 14.24 -15.64 12.94
N ALA A 21 13.59 -16.19 11.92
CA ALA A 21 14.26 -17.03 10.93
C ALA A 21 15.30 -16.21 10.13
N PRO A 22 16.53 -16.74 9.93
CA PRO A 22 17.62 -16.01 9.23
C PRO A 22 17.24 -15.50 7.84
N VAL A 23 16.34 -16.17 7.14
CA VAL A 23 15.85 -15.78 5.81
C VAL A 23 15.25 -14.37 5.77
N ASN A 24 14.76 -13.83 6.91
CA ASN A 24 14.24 -12.46 6.94
C ASN A 24 15.35 -11.41 6.77
N GLU A 25 16.57 -11.68 7.25
CA GLU A 25 17.71 -10.79 7.01
C GLU A 25 18.17 -10.83 5.55
N GLU A 26 18.15 -12.01 4.91
CA GLU A 26 18.44 -12.15 3.49
C GLU A 26 17.42 -11.39 2.65
N ARG A 27 16.13 -11.53 2.97
CA ARG A 27 15.04 -10.80 2.30
C ARG A 27 15.19 -9.29 2.48
N ARG A 28 15.49 -8.82 3.71
CA ARG A 28 15.72 -7.40 3.99
C ARG A 28 16.89 -6.85 3.17
N ALA A 29 17.98 -7.63 3.03
CA ALA A 29 19.11 -7.25 2.19
C ALA A 29 18.74 -7.17 0.71
N LEU A 30 17.91 -8.08 0.20
CA LEU A 30 17.41 -8.05 -1.17
C LEU A 30 16.53 -6.81 -1.41
N TRP A 31 15.61 -6.47 -0.48
CA TRP A 31 14.82 -5.25 -0.59
C TRP A 31 15.68 -3.98 -0.59
N LYS A 32 16.70 -3.93 0.25
CA LYS A 32 17.67 -2.83 0.25
C LYS A 32 18.46 -2.73 -1.06
N ALA A 33 18.79 -3.85 -1.68
CA ALA A 33 19.41 -3.86 -3.00
C ALA A 33 18.46 -3.33 -4.07
N LEU A 34 17.23 -3.85 -4.14
CA LEU A 34 16.20 -3.40 -5.08
C LEU A 34 15.93 -1.90 -4.94
N ASN A 35 15.65 -1.43 -3.73
CA ASN A 35 15.33 -0.03 -3.44
C ASN A 35 16.54 0.91 -3.63
N GLY A 36 17.75 0.38 -3.56
CA GLY A 36 19.00 1.08 -3.91
C GLY A 36 19.34 1.01 -5.39
N LEU A 37 18.45 0.51 -6.25
CA LEU A 37 18.65 0.31 -7.70
C LEU A 37 19.89 -0.54 -8.00
N ARG A 38 20.24 -1.47 -7.09
CA ARG A 38 21.35 -2.42 -7.27
C ARG A 38 20.82 -3.71 -7.89
N GLU A 39 21.63 -4.33 -8.73
CA GLU A 39 21.25 -5.57 -9.39
C GLU A 39 20.85 -6.66 -8.38
N CYS A 40 19.66 -7.19 -8.57
CA CYS A 40 19.13 -8.35 -7.85
C CYS A 40 18.03 -9.00 -8.70
N ARG A 41 17.66 -10.24 -8.39
CA ARG A 41 16.49 -10.84 -9.02
C ARG A 41 15.22 -10.07 -8.74
N PRO A 42 14.17 -10.22 -9.54
CA PRO A 42 12.85 -9.67 -9.20
C PRO A 42 12.38 -10.16 -7.82
N LEU A 43 11.84 -9.24 -7.02
CA LEU A 43 11.29 -9.56 -5.72
C LEU A 43 9.77 -9.72 -5.78
N ILE A 44 9.23 -10.57 -4.92
CA ILE A 44 7.83 -10.99 -4.97
C ILE A 44 7.14 -10.55 -3.68
N MET A 45 6.00 -9.88 -3.81
CA MET A 45 5.08 -9.62 -2.71
C MET A 45 3.66 -10.08 -3.07
N MET A 46 2.91 -10.45 -2.03
CA MET A 46 1.50 -10.77 -2.14
C MET A 46 0.76 -10.03 -1.02
N ASP A 47 -0.19 -9.19 -1.40
CA ASP A 47 -0.93 -8.32 -0.47
C ASP A 47 -2.38 -8.15 -0.93
N GLN A 48 -3.25 -7.58 -0.10
CA GLN A 48 -4.67 -7.35 -0.41
C GLN A 48 -5.37 -8.60 -0.96
N LEU A 49 -5.35 -9.65 -0.16
CA LEU A 49 -5.85 -10.98 -0.49
C LEU A 49 -7.30 -11.17 0.01
N PRO A 50 -8.11 -12.04 -0.63
CA PRO A 50 -9.49 -12.31 -0.24
C PRO A 50 -9.54 -13.24 0.99
N TRP A 51 -9.13 -12.74 2.16
CA TRP A 51 -8.98 -13.53 3.39
C TRP A 51 -10.22 -14.32 3.77
N HIS A 52 -11.42 -13.83 3.41
CA HIS A 52 -12.70 -14.51 3.66
C HIS A 52 -12.85 -15.83 2.91
N GLU A 53 -12.09 -16.04 1.82
CA GLU A 53 -12.10 -17.27 1.02
C GLU A 53 -10.97 -18.26 1.39
N LEU A 54 -10.01 -17.86 2.24
CA LEU A 54 -8.79 -18.63 2.46
C LEU A 54 -8.85 -19.62 3.63
N ASP A 55 -9.86 -19.51 4.51
CA ASP A 55 -9.96 -20.34 5.72
C ASP A 55 -10.59 -21.72 5.45
N VAL A 56 -9.89 -22.58 4.73
CA VAL A 56 -10.35 -23.93 4.41
C VAL A 56 -10.14 -24.91 5.57
N ASP A 57 -9.00 -24.78 6.29
CA ASP A 57 -8.59 -25.70 7.34
C ASP A 57 -8.85 -25.16 8.76
N GLY A 58 -9.45 -23.97 8.90
CA GLY A 58 -9.70 -23.32 10.20
C GLY A 58 -8.48 -22.61 10.79
N ASP A 59 -7.40 -22.43 10.02
CA ASP A 59 -6.17 -21.73 10.45
C ASP A 59 -6.44 -20.25 10.73
N LEU A 60 -7.39 -19.63 10.00
CA LEU A 60 -7.77 -18.21 10.14
C LEU A 60 -8.94 -17.97 11.11
N LYS A 61 -9.55 -19.03 11.62
CA LYS A 61 -10.70 -18.94 12.52
C LYS A 61 -10.32 -18.25 13.84
N LEU A 62 -10.95 -17.11 14.12
CA LEU A 62 -10.75 -16.37 15.37
C LEU A 62 -11.44 -17.06 16.54
N ARG A 63 -10.72 -17.21 17.65
CA ARG A 63 -11.16 -17.93 18.88
C ARG A 63 -11.17 -17.02 20.10
N CYS A 64 -10.46 -15.90 20.09
CA CYS A 64 -10.47 -14.91 21.16
C CYS A 64 -11.82 -14.21 21.27
N ARG A 65 -12.16 -13.77 22.47
CA ARG A 65 -13.43 -13.07 22.78
C ARG A 65 -13.28 -11.57 22.97
N ASP A 66 -12.17 -11.15 23.58
CA ASP A 66 -11.84 -9.73 23.77
C ASP A 66 -11.54 -9.07 22.42
N ALA A 67 -12.02 -7.84 22.23
CA ALA A 67 -11.89 -7.14 20.94
C ALA A 67 -10.44 -6.88 20.54
N ASP A 68 -9.59 -6.42 21.46
CA ASP A 68 -8.17 -6.19 21.17
C ASP A 68 -7.44 -7.52 20.93
N ALA A 69 -7.78 -8.57 21.69
CA ALA A 69 -7.23 -9.90 21.51
C ALA A 69 -7.57 -10.47 20.11
N ARG A 70 -8.77 -10.24 19.61
CA ARG A 70 -9.17 -10.64 18.25
C ARG A 70 -8.39 -9.92 17.15
N ILE A 71 -8.08 -8.65 17.33
CA ILE A 71 -7.26 -7.89 16.38
C ILE A 71 -5.85 -8.50 16.32
N VAL A 72 -5.25 -8.77 17.48
CA VAL A 72 -3.92 -9.39 17.54
C VAL A 72 -3.94 -10.82 16.99
N GLU A 73 -4.98 -11.61 17.31
CA GLU A 73 -5.17 -12.96 16.79
C GLU A 73 -5.27 -12.96 15.26
N ASP A 74 -6.07 -12.09 14.68
CA ASP A 74 -6.24 -11.96 13.23
C ASP A 74 -4.91 -11.64 12.55
N ALA A 75 -4.19 -10.64 13.06
CA ALA A 75 -2.88 -10.27 12.53
C ALA A 75 -1.89 -11.44 12.57
N LEU A 76 -1.76 -12.13 13.71
CA LEU A 76 -0.84 -13.27 13.85
C LEU A 76 -1.23 -14.44 12.95
N ARG A 77 -2.52 -14.78 12.86
CA ARG A 77 -3.00 -15.86 11.99
C ARG A 77 -2.73 -15.59 10.52
N LYS A 78 -3.01 -14.37 10.05
CA LYS A 78 -2.72 -13.97 8.67
C LYS A 78 -1.23 -14.02 8.35
N GLN A 79 -0.37 -13.56 9.27
CA GLN A 79 1.08 -13.64 9.10
C GLN A 79 1.58 -15.10 9.04
N LEU A 80 1.11 -15.95 9.95
CA LEU A 80 1.46 -17.37 9.97
C LEU A 80 0.96 -18.11 8.73
N TYR A 81 -0.26 -17.82 8.28
CA TYR A 81 -0.84 -18.38 7.07
C TYR A 81 0.01 -18.01 5.84
N GLN A 82 0.36 -16.73 5.71
CA GLN A 82 1.20 -16.25 4.62
C GLN A 82 2.59 -16.89 4.65
N ALA A 83 3.20 -17.00 5.83
CA ALA A 83 4.50 -17.66 6.00
C ALA A 83 4.47 -19.14 5.60
N LYS A 84 3.35 -19.81 5.84
CA LYS A 84 3.15 -21.25 5.55
C LYS A 84 2.93 -21.52 4.06
N TYR A 85 2.09 -20.73 3.40
CA TYR A 85 1.57 -21.09 2.07
C TYR A 85 2.19 -20.29 0.91
N PHE A 86 2.56 -19.02 1.13
CA PHE A 86 3.14 -18.15 0.10
C PHE A 86 3.98 -17.02 0.71
N PRO A 87 5.12 -17.37 1.36
CA PRO A 87 5.95 -16.40 2.05
C PRO A 87 6.55 -15.33 1.13
N ALA A 88 6.77 -15.66 -0.13
CA ALA A 88 7.40 -14.77 -1.12
C ALA A 88 8.70 -14.14 -0.55
N ASP A 89 8.95 -12.87 -0.85
CA ASP A 89 10.06 -12.11 -0.27
C ASP A 89 9.63 -11.23 0.91
N LYS A 90 8.47 -11.54 1.51
CA LYS A 90 8.00 -10.82 2.68
C LYS A 90 8.94 -11.03 3.86
N VAL A 91 9.33 -9.93 4.50
CA VAL A 91 10.03 -9.94 5.77
C VAL A 91 8.99 -10.00 6.89
N PHE A 92 9.10 -10.99 7.75
CA PHE A 92 8.26 -11.12 8.94
C PHE A 92 8.97 -10.44 10.10
N GLU A 93 8.41 -9.32 10.57
CA GLU A 93 9.06 -8.48 11.56
C GLU A 93 9.02 -9.09 12.97
N PRO A 94 10.11 -8.97 13.76
CA PRO A 94 10.22 -9.61 15.07
C PRO A 94 9.47 -8.85 16.18
N TYR A 95 8.35 -8.21 15.86
CA TYR A 95 7.48 -7.47 16.78
C TYR A 95 6.04 -7.44 16.29
N LEU A 96 5.13 -7.09 17.19
CA LEU A 96 3.75 -6.76 16.84
C LEU A 96 3.60 -5.25 16.69
N GLU A 97 2.93 -4.84 15.64
CA GLU A 97 2.59 -3.44 15.40
C GLU A 97 1.28 -3.08 16.10
N LEU A 98 1.29 -1.95 16.76
CA LEU A 98 0.12 -1.34 17.35
C LEU A 98 0.07 0.13 16.91
N PRO A 99 -0.79 0.50 15.94
CA PRO A 99 -0.89 1.87 15.49
C PRO A 99 -1.34 2.80 16.61
N LYS A 100 -0.72 3.98 16.70
CA LYS A 100 -1.17 5.07 17.57
C LYS A 100 -2.59 5.49 17.21
N THR A 101 -3.35 5.92 18.22
CA THR A 101 -4.67 6.49 18.01
C THR A 101 -4.51 7.94 17.53
N ILE A 102 -4.55 8.13 16.22
CA ILE A 102 -4.48 9.45 15.57
C ILE A 102 -5.84 9.72 14.95
N GLU A 103 -6.46 10.80 15.34
CA GLU A 103 -7.79 11.22 14.88
C GLU A 103 -7.71 12.55 14.14
N GLY A 104 -8.76 12.91 13.40
CA GLY A 104 -8.89 14.23 12.77
C GLY A 104 -8.30 14.33 11.37
N TYR A 105 -8.06 13.23 10.68
CA TYR A 105 -7.60 13.22 9.27
C TYR A 105 -8.62 13.74 8.27
N HIS A 106 -9.88 13.93 8.67
CA HIS A 106 -10.97 14.19 7.75
C HIS A 106 -10.83 15.56 7.07
N HIS A 107 -10.92 15.56 5.74
CA HIS A 107 -11.03 16.76 4.91
C HIS A 107 -12.47 17.30 4.76
N GLY A 108 -13.41 16.80 5.56
CA GLY A 108 -14.79 17.32 5.66
C GLY A 108 -15.77 16.77 4.62
N ALA A 109 -15.33 16.19 3.51
CA ALA A 109 -16.23 15.49 2.62
C ALA A 109 -16.81 14.26 3.33
N VAL A 110 -18.14 14.18 3.38
CA VAL A 110 -18.80 12.99 3.92
C VAL A 110 -18.86 11.96 2.81
N ARG A 111 -18.20 10.82 3.00
CA ARG A 111 -18.29 9.72 2.06
C ARG A 111 -19.75 9.26 1.94
N ARG A 112 -20.41 9.67 0.88
CA ARG A 112 -21.74 9.20 0.51
C ARG A 112 -21.57 8.28 -0.70
N GLU A 113 -21.68 6.98 -0.45
CA GLU A 113 -21.41 5.99 -1.47
C GLU A 113 -22.53 4.95 -1.56
N VAL A 114 -22.69 4.40 -2.75
CA VAL A 114 -23.43 3.17 -3.00
C VAL A 114 -22.40 2.08 -3.27
N THR A 115 -22.44 1.02 -2.49
CA THR A 115 -21.57 -0.14 -2.67
C THR A 115 -22.31 -1.27 -3.36
N LEU A 116 -21.63 -1.94 -4.28
CA LEU A 116 -22.12 -3.13 -4.95
C LEU A 116 -21.14 -4.28 -4.65
N ALA A 117 -21.58 -5.26 -3.90
CA ALA A 117 -20.82 -6.46 -3.60
C ALA A 117 -21.57 -7.70 -4.14
N ALA A 118 -20.85 -8.58 -4.82
CA ALA A 118 -21.38 -9.89 -5.22
C ALA A 118 -21.40 -10.87 -4.03
N ASP A 119 -20.50 -10.69 -3.06
CA ASP A 119 -20.43 -11.44 -1.80
C ASP A 119 -20.35 -10.41 -0.66
N GLU A 120 -21.29 -10.47 0.29
CA GLU A 120 -21.34 -9.57 1.46
C GLU A 120 -20.11 -9.68 2.39
N LYS A 121 -19.36 -10.77 2.30
CA LYS A 121 -18.13 -11.00 3.06
C LYS A 121 -16.90 -10.42 2.38
N ASN A 122 -17.02 -9.95 1.14
CA ASN A 122 -15.91 -9.41 0.37
C ASN A 122 -15.65 -7.96 0.77
N ASP A 123 -14.45 -7.68 1.25
CA ASP A 123 -14.00 -6.31 1.58
C ASP A 123 -13.67 -5.49 0.32
N VAL A 124 -13.50 -6.14 -0.84
CA VAL A 124 -13.22 -5.51 -2.14
C VAL A 124 -14.53 -5.30 -2.88
N VAL A 125 -15.11 -4.11 -2.79
CA VAL A 125 -16.41 -3.76 -3.37
C VAL A 125 -16.28 -2.56 -4.30
N SER A 126 -17.23 -2.43 -5.24
CA SER A 126 -17.36 -1.24 -6.07
C SER A 126 -18.01 -0.11 -5.29
N HIS A 127 -17.52 1.12 -5.53
CA HIS A 127 -18.05 2.33 -4.95
C HIS A 127 -18.53 3.30 -6.02
N SER A 128 -19.65 3.97 -5.77
CA SER A 128 -20.12 5.12 -6.53
C SER A 128 -20.37 6.27 -5.56
N TYR A 129 -19.70 7.40 -5.76
CA TYR A 129 -19.75 8.53 -4.85
C TYR A 129 -20.81 9.55 -5.30
N VAL A 130 -21.58 10.05 -4.33
CA VAL A 130 -22.59 11.07 -4.56
C VAL A 130 -21.97 12.46 -4.50
N SER A 131 -22.18 13.27 -5.53
CA SER A 131 -21.65 14.63 -5.63
C SER A 131 -22.07 15.52 -4.45
N GLN A 132 -21.09 16.20 -3.87
CA GLN A 132 -21.24 17.21 -2.81
C GLN A 132 -20.48 18.50 -3.16
N LEU A 133 -19.75 18.49 -4.28
CA LEU A 133 -18.99 19.62 -4.81
C LEU A 133 -19.44 19.86 -6.26
N SER A 134 -20.18 20.93 -6.48
CA SER A 134 -20.72 21.33 -7.77
C SER A 134 -20.49 22.81 -8.09
N SER A 135 -20.01 23.58 -7.11
CA SER A 135 -19.77 25.01 -7.24
C SER A 135 -18.57 25.45 -6.37
N GLU A 136 -18.04 26.63 -6.64
CA GLU A 136 -16.96 27.19 -5.84
C GLU A 136 -17.30 27.34 -4.35
N SER A 137 -18.54 27.64 -4.02
CA SER A 137 -18.97 27.74 -2.61
C SER A 137 -18.89 26.41 -1.88
N ASP A 138 -18.97 25.28 -2.59
CA ASP A 138 -18.88 23.95 -1.98
C ASP A 138 -17.46 23.60 -1.55
N LEU A 139 -16.44 24.30 -2.07
CA LEU A 139 -15.04 24.12 -1.66
C LEU A 139 -14.83 24.40 -0.16
N GLU A 140 -15.68 25.22 0.44
CA GLU A 140 -15.64 25.48 1.88
C GLU A 140 -16.01 24.24 2.71
N ASN A 141 -16.66 23.23 2.13
CA ASN A 141 -16.95 21.95 2.77
C ASN A 141 -15.69 21.09 2.93
N LEU A 142 -14.68 21.31 2.09
CA LEU A 142 -13.36 20.70 2.26
C LEU A 142 -12.63 21.39 3.41
N LYS A 143 -12.56 20.73 4.57
CA LYS A 143 -12.01 21.26 5.82
C LYS A 143 -10.54 20.87 5.99
N PHE A 144 -9.78 21.75 6.65
CA PHE A 144 -8.45 21.39 7.12
C PHE A 144 -8.53 20.35 8.23
N PRO A 145 -7.57 19.41 8.31
CA PRO A 145 -7.51 18.44 9.38
C PRO A 145 -7.26 19.11 10.74
N ASP A 146 -7.70 18.45 11.81
CA ASP A 146 -7.38 18.81 13.20
C ASP A 146 -6.86 17.55 13.91
N ILE A 147 -5.55 17.32 13.77
CA ILE A 147 -4.91 16.09 14.24
C ILE A 147 -4.85 16.06 15.77
N ARG A 148 -5.38 15.00 16.32
CA ARG A 148 -5.40 14.74 17.77
C ARG A 148 -4.87 13.35 18.06
N VAL A 149 -4.18 13.19 19.19
CA VAL A 149 -3.60 11.93 19.66
C VAL A 149 -4.09 11.64 21.06
N ASP A 150 -4.45 10.40 21.33
CA ASP A 150 -4.81 9.93 22.66
C ASP A 150 -3.69 9.02 23.23
N GLU A 151 -2.67 9.66 23.78
CA GLU A 151 -1.51 8.95 24.36
C GLU A 151 -1.89 8.05 25.54
N ALA A 152 -2.92 8.44 26.32
CA ALA A 152 -3.38 7.63 27.46
C ALA A 152 -4.05 6.34 26.98
N LYS A 153 -4.85 6.42 25.92
CA LYS A 153 -5.45 5.27 25.26
C LYS A 153 -4.38 4.38 24.64
N ASP A 154 -3.40 4.96 23.95
CA ASP A 154 -2.30 4.22 23.33
C ASP A 154 -1.48 3.47 24.37
N LYS A 155 -1.11 4.11 25.46
CA LYS A 155 -0.38 3.47 26.57
C LYS A 155 -1.18 2.29 27.15
N LYS A 156 -2.46 2.48 27.42
CA LYS A 156 -3.34 1.43 27.96
C LYS A 156 -3.47 0.24 26.99
N ARG A 157 -3.61 0.50 25.69
CA ARG A 157 -3.67 -0.55 24.66
C ARG A 157 -2.34 -1.28 24.57
N TRP A 158 -1.22 -0.55 24.59
CA TRP A 158 0.12 -1.14 24.54
C TRP A 158 0.40 -2.04 25.75
N GLU A 159 0.08 -1.61 26.97
CA GLU A 159 0.22 -2.41 28.20
C GLU A 159 -0.62 -3.69 28.11
N LYS A 160 -1.87 -3.57 27.69
CA LYS A 160 -2.80 -4.69 27.51
C LYS A 160 -2.28 -5.71 26.49
N VAL A 161 -1.89 -5.27 25.28
CA VAL A 161 -1.40 -6.16 24.22
C VAL A 161 -0.07 -6.81 24.63
N SER A 162 0.84 -6.05 25.24
CA SER A 162 2.13 -6.57 25.73
C SER A 162 1.93 -7.69 26.76
N GLU A 163 0.96 -7.54 27.67
CA GLU A 163 0.60 -8.58 28.65
C GLU A 163 0.02 -9.82 27.95
N MET A 164 -0.83 -9.63 26.92
CA MET A 164 -1.47 -10.73 26.18
C MET A 164 -0.45 -11.65 25.49
N VAL A 165 0.62 -11.06 24.93
CA VAL A 165 1.68 -11.85 24.27
C VAL A 165 2.80 -12.26 25.24
N SER A 166 2.64 -11.99 26.54
CA SER A 166 3.51 -12.46 27.62
C SER A 166 5.02 -12.19 27.41
N GLY A 167 5.37 -11.08 26.76
CA GLY A 167 6.75 -10.71 26.45
C GLY A 167 7.47 -11.62 25.43
N ILE A 168 6.74 -12.49 24.74
CA ILE A 168 7.31 -13.39 23.71
C ILE A 168 7.72 -12.58 22.48
N LEU A 169 6.90 -11.58 22.11
CA LEU A 169 7.16 -10.62 21.06
C LEU A 169 7.14 -9.21 21.62
N PRO A 170 8.08 -8.34 21.23
CA PRO A 170 7.96 -6.91 21.46
C PRO A 170 6.67 -6.35 20.82
N VAL A 171 6.04 -5.40 21.48
CA VAL A 171 4.93 -4.62 20.93
C VAL A 171 5.41 -3.21 20.67
N ARG A 172 5.30 -2.75 19.43
CA ARG A 172 5.74 -1.43 19.00
C ARG A 172 4.55 -0.55 18.68
N LEU A 173 4.42 0.59 19.35
CA LEU A 173 3.50 1.65 18.94
C LEU A 173 4.07 2.33 17.70
N THR A 174 3.30 2.35 16.63
CA THR A 174 3.73 2.91 15.35
C THR A 174 2.99 4.20 15.02
N GLY A 175 3.74 5.20 14.56
CA GLY A 175 3.22 6.45 14.00
C GLY A 175 2.88 6.32 12.52
N VAL A 176 2.86 7.45 11.83
CA VAL A 176 2.68 7.53 10.37
C VAL A 176 4.01 7.20 9.70
N ARG A 177 4.09 6.04 9.08
CA ARG A 177 5.30 5.54 8.42
C ARG A 177 5.32 5.85 6.94
N MET A 178 4.15 5.93 6.33
CA MET A 178 3.96 6.26 4.93
C MET A 178 2.87 7.33 4.83
N PHE A 179 3.17 8.43 4.17
CA PHE A 179 2.17 9.45 3.88
C PHE A 179 1.48 9.10 2.56
N HIS A 180 0.15 9.04 2.57
CA HIS A 180 -0.66 8.86 1.37
C HIS A 180 -1.01 10.22 0.77
N CYS A 181 -0.67 10.42 -0.50
CA CYS A 181 -0.93 11.65 -1.24
C CYS A 181 -1.66 11.32 -2.55
N GLY A 182 -2.99 11.26 -2.48
CA GLY A 182 -3.86 10.96 -3.61
C GLY A 182 -4.97 11.99 -3.72
N ILE A 183 -4.63 13.25 -4.03
CA ILE A 183 -5.57 14.38 -3.99
C ILE A 183 -6.81 14.18 -4.87
N TRP A 184 -6.67 13.49 -6.00
CA TRP A 184 -7.79 13.23 -6.93
C TRP A 184 -8.65 12.06 -6.50
N ASP A 185 -8.05 11.05 -5.87
CA ASP A 185 -8.78 9.93 -5.29
C ASP A 185 -9.61 10.39 -4.07
N ASP A 186 -9.13 11.38 -3.33
CA ASP A 186 -9.92 12.04 -2.27
C ASP A 186 -10.99 13.00 -2.84
N LEU A 187 -10.66 13.77 -3.89
CA LEU A 187 -11.59 14.71 -4.50
C LEU A 187 -12.76 14.03 -5.18
N VAL A 188 -12.59 12.84 -5.78
CA VAL A 188 -13.71 12.12 -6.39
C VAL A 188 -14.78 11.75 -5.39
N GLU A 189 -14.44 11.55 -4.11
CA GLU A 189 -15.42 11.31 -3.04
C GLU A 189 -16.35 12.52 -2.83
N ALA A 190 -15.84 13.73 -3.07
CA ALA A 190 -16.60 14.97 -2.97
C ALA A 190 -17.31 15.37 -4.28
N ILE A 191 -16.63 15.22 -5.42
CA ILE A 191 -17.16 15.60 -6.74
C ILE A 191 -18.21 14.59 -7.22
N GLY A 192 -18.06 13.32 -6.86
CA GLY A 192 -18.86 12.22 -7.35
C GLY A 192 -18.32 11.65 -8.66
N THR A 193 -18.41 10.33 -8.80
CA THR A 193 -17.81 9.59 -9.91
C THR A 193 -18.35 10.05 -11.28
N ASP A 194 -19.65 10.32 -11.37
CA ASP A 194 -20.30 10.66 -12.63
C ASP A 194 -19.92 12.08 -13.13
N ASN A 195 -19.75 13.02 -12.20
CA ASN A 195 -19.43 14.40 -12.55
C ASN A 195 -17.94 14.64 -12.78
N PHE A 196 -17.08 13.79 -12.23
CA PHE A 196 -15.64 14.00 -12.20
C PHE A 196 -15.05 14.31 -13.60
N PHE A 197 -15.37 13.48 -14.59
CA PHE A 197 -14.84 13.67 -15.95
C PHE A 197 -15.52 14.80 -16.73
N PHE A 198 -16.78 15.10 -16.43
CA PHE A 198 -17.46 16.22 -17.07
C PHE A 198 -16.83 17.56 -16.68
N PHE A 199 -16.38 17.69 -15.46
CA PHE A 199 -15.77 18.94 -14.96
C PHE A 199 -14.48 19.34 -15.68
N PHE A 200 -13.74 18.39 -16.26
CA PHE A 200 -12.58 18.75 -17.11
C PHE A 200 -12.96 19.55 -18.36
N ALA A 201 -14.18 19.37 -18.88
CA ALA A 201 -14.68 20.09 -20.03
C ALA A 201 -15.51 21.32 -19.62
N ASP A 202 -16.38 21.17 -18.63
CA ASP A 202 -17.40 22.16 -18.29
C ASP A 202 -16.94 23.13 -17.19
N GLU A 203 -16.14 22.68 -16.24
CA GLU A 203 -15.75 23.44 -15.02
C GLU A 203 -14.24 23.29 -14.69
N PRO A 204 -13.30 23.47 -15.66
CA PRO A 204 -11.87 23.26 -15.41
C PRO A 204 -11.30 24.16 -14.31
N GLU A 205 -11.78 25.40 -14.22
CA GLU A 205 -11.38 26.36 -13.18
C GLU A 205 -11.77 25.88 -11.77
N LEU A 206 -12.93 25.23 -11.63
CA LEU A 206 -13.37 24.66 -10.37
C LEU A 206 -12.48 23.47 -9.98
N LEU A 207 -12.08 22.62 -10.93
CA LEU A 207 -11.13 21.53 -10.67
C LEU A 207 -9.78 22.05 -10.18
N HIS A 208 -9.23 23.08 -10.81
CA HIS A 208 -7.98 23.69 -10.37
C HIS A 208 -8.08 24.26 -8.95
N LYS A 209 -9.20 24.92 -8.61
CA LYS A 209 -9.46 25.41 -7.26
C LYS A 209 -9.60 24.27 -6.24
N ALA A 210 -10.30 23.20 -6.61
CA ALA A 210 -10.46 22.00 -5.78
C ALA A 210 -9.12 21.31 -5.52
N ALA A 211 -8.30 21.09 -6.56
CA ALA A 211 -6.97 20.52 -6.46
C ALA A 211 -6.05 21.35 -5.55
N ARG A 212 -6.06 22.70 -5.72
CA ARG A 212 -5.31 23.61 -4.86
C ARG A 212 -5.74 23.49 -3.40
N ARG A 213 -7.06 23.52 -3.16
CA ARG A 213 -7.62 23.37 -1.81
C ARG A 213 -7.21 22.04 -1.17
N MET A 214 -7.27 20.94 -1.92
CA MET A 214 -6.87 19.62 -1.42
C MET A 214 -5.35 19.56 -1.16
N ALA A 215 -4.52 20.15 -2.04
CA ALA A 215 -3.08 20.25 -1.81
C ALA A 215 -2.76 21.03 -0.53
N ASP A 216 -3.46 22.14 -0.26
CA ASP A 216 -3.32 22.92 0.98
C ASP A 216 -3.74 22.11 2.22
N ILE A 217 -4.79 21.30 2.10
CA ILE A 217 -5.23 20.37 3.16
C ILE A 217 -4.16 19.30 3.43
N CYS A 218 -3.60 18.70 2.39
CA CYS A 218 -2.49 17.75 2.51
C CYS A 218 -1.26 18.40 3.16
N GLN A 219 -0.91 19.63 2.76
CA GLN A 219 0.19 20.36 3.39
C GLN A 219 -0.06 20.58 4.88
N SER A 220 -1.25 21.03 5.26
CA SER A 220 -1.62 21.20 6.67
C SER A 220 -1.53 19.90 7.45
N LEU A 221 -1.88 18.77 6.82
CA LEU A 221 -1.75 17.45 7.43
C LEU A 221 -0.27 17.09 7.68
N ILE A 222 0.59 17.31 6.69
CA ILE A 222 2.05 17.08 6.82
C ILE A 222 2.62 17.95 7.95
N ASP A 223 2.24 19.22 8.02
CA ASP A 223 2.71 20.16 9.04
C ASP A 223 2.29 19.72 10.44
N GLN A 224 1.01 19.36 10.64
CA GLN A 224 0.50 18.92 11.93
C GLN A 224 1.12 17.59 12.39
N LEU A 225 1.29 16.61 11.47
CA LEU A 225 1.96 15.35 11.78
C LEU A 225 3.43 15.59 12.17
N THR A 226 4.10 16.53 11.51
CA THR A 226 5.48 16.93 11.81
C THR A 226 5.58 17.61 13.17
N GLU A 227 4.73 18.60 13.45
CA GLU A 227 4.71 19.33 14.71
C GLU A 227 4.45 18.42 15.91
N LYS A 228 3.50 17.50 15.75
CA LYS A 228 3.11 16.53 16.79
C LYS A 228 4.03 15.31 16.89
N GLN A 229 5.12 15.25 16.11
CA GLN A 229 6.09 14.15 16.10
C GLN A 229 5.43 12.78 15.87
N LEU A 230 4.54 12.70 14.87
CA LEU A 230 3.75 11.51 14.58
C LEU A 230 4.32 10.66 13.44
N PHE A 231 5.31 11.14 12.71
CA PHE A 231 6.03 10.31 11.75
C PHE A 231 6.89 9.25 12.45
N ASP A 232 7.03 8.10 11.82
CA ASP A 232 7.84 6.95 12.28
C ASP A 232 8.79 6.56 11.15
N ALA A 233 10.09 6.60 11.41
CA ALA A 233 11.12 6.37 10.38
C ALA A 233 11.22 4.90 9.95
N TYR A 234 10.82 3.97 10.81
CA TYR A 234 10.87 2.55 10.46
C TYR A 234 9.66 2.14 9.64
N GLU A 235 9.86 1.93 8.36
CA GLU A 235 8.82 1.51 7.42
C GLU A 235 9.21 0.19 6.75
N PRO A 236 8.59 -0.93 7.13
CA PRO A 236 8.84 -2.22 6.47
C PRO A 236 8.15 -2.33 5.11
N THR A 237 7.08 -1.56 4.90
CA THR A 237 6.27 -1.62 3.68
C THR A 237 5.84 -0.22 3.23
N VAL A 238 5.94 0.07 1.94
CA VAL A 238 5.33 1.23 1.29
C VAL A 238 4.27 0.73 0.31
N HIS A 239 3.06 1.24 0.42
CA HIS A 239 1.91 0.75 -0.33
C HIS A 239 1.73 -0.78 -0.08
N CYS A 240 2.13 -1.64 -1.00
CA CYS A 240 2.02 -3.11 -0.90
C CYS A 240 3.34 -3.83 -1.18
N THR A 241 4.47 -3.17 -0.97
CA THR A 241 5.83 -3.68 -1.26
C THR A 241 6.83 -3.34 -0.17
N GLY A 242 7.98 -4.03 -0.16
CA GLY A 242 9.04 -3.79 0.84
C GLY A 242 9.69 -2.41 0.68
N ALA A 243 9.78 -1.69 1.80
CA ALA A 243 10.31 -0.31 1.87
C ALA A 243 11.74 -0.22 2.41
N TYR A 244 12.38 -1.34 2.73
CA TYR A 244 13.73 -1.36 3.29
C TYR A 244 14.74 -0.67 2.39
N THR A 245 15.53 0.25 2.95
CA THR A 245 16.53 1.04 2.22
C THR A 245 17.68 1.42 3.15
N ASP A 246 18.85 1.69 2.55
CA ASP A 246 19.99 2.27 3.26
C ASP A 246 20.01 3.81 3.19
N GLU A 247 19.06 4.43 2.47
CA GLU A 247 19.02 5.86 2.21
C GLU A 247 18.20 6.65 3.23
N LEU A 248 17.32 5.97 3.98
CA LEU A 248 16.51 6.59 5.03
C LEU A 248 16.88 5.99 6.39
N PRO A 249 16.78 6.77 7.48
CA PRO A 249 17.04 6.25 8.82
C PRO A 249 16.01 5.20 9.20
N GLN A 250 16.44 4.06 9.73
CA GLN A 250 15.56 2.95 10.10
C GLN A 250 15.31 2.87 11.63
N ASP A 251 16.10 3.57 12.44
CA ASP A 251 16.10 3.51 13.90
C ASP A 251 15.92 4.87 14.57
N LYS A 252 15.49 5.89 13.81
CA LYS A 252 15.25 7.23 14.33
C LYS A 252 13.95 7.29 15.12
N GLU A 253 14.06 7.35 16.44
CA GLU A 253 12.90 7.32 17.34
C GLU A 253 12.29 8.71 17.63
N LYS A 254 13.06 9.79 17.42
CA LYS A 254 12.63 11.17 17.73
C LYS A 254 12.96 12.14 16.62
N ASN A 255 12.17 13.21 16.54
CA ASN A 255 12.33 14.26 15.53
C ASN A 255 12.29 13.71 14.09
N VAL A 256 11.48 12.66 13.84
CA VAL A 256 11.26 12.14 12.51
C VAL A 256 10.54 13.21 11.68
N ARG A 257 11.05 13.45 10.48
CA ARG A 257 10.55 14.45 9.54
C ARG A 257 10.04 13.76 8.26
N PRO A 258 9.26 14.43 7.42
CA PRO A 258 8.88 13.88 6.11
C PRO A 258 10.06 13.34 5.30
N GLY A 259 11.20 14.04 5.29
CA GLY A 259 12.43 13.59 4.63
C GLY A 259 13.05 12.30 5.16
N ASP A 260 12.61 11.79 6.30
CA ASP A 260 13.06 10.53 6.88
C ASP A 260 12.17 9.33 6.51
N VAL A 261 11.03 9.55 5.84
CA VAL A 261 10.02 8.52 5.56
C VAL A 261 9.66 8.45 4.09
N TRP A 262 9.02 7.34 3.71
CA TRP A 262 8.43 7.19 2.40
C TRP A 262 7.11 7.95 2.28
N THR A 263 6.77 8.33 1.05
CA THR A 263 5.41 8.73 0.68
C THR A 263 4.90 7.88 -0.48
N PHE A 264 3.59 7.80 -0.60
CA PHE A 264 2.88 7.12 -1.66
C PHE A 264 2.00 8.11 -2.40
N GLY A 265 2.37 8.44 -3.65
CA GLY A 265 1.62 9.31 -4.55
C GLY A 265 0.85 8.50 -5.59
N LEU A 266 -0.36 8.92 -5.94
CA LEU A 266 -1.17 8.30 -6.98
C LEU A 266 -2.23 9.26 -7.50
N ALA A 267 -2.70 8.98 -8.72
CA ALA A 267 -3.81 9.68 -9.35
C ALA A 267 -4.61 8.70 -10.23
N GLN A 268 -5.25 7.70 -9.61
CA GLN A 268 -5.98 6.65 -10.33
C GLN A 268 -7.08 7.25 -11.20
N MET A 269 -7.78 8.27 -10.67
CA MET A 269 -8.85 8.96 -11.39
C MET A 269 -8.37 9.65 -12.66
N LEU A 270 -7.09 9.99 -12.76
CA LEU A 270 -6.49 10.56 -13.97
C LEU A 270 -5.93 9.51 -14.94
N GLY A 271 -6.22 8.23 -14.72
CA GLY A 271 -5.78 7.14 -15.60
C GLY A 271 -6.21 7.28 -17.06
N SER A 272 -7.35 7.93 -17.31
CA SER A 272 -7.97 8.10 -18.63
C SER A 272 -7.69 9.44 -19.30
N VAL A 273 -7.08 10.42 -18.62
CA VAL A 273 -6.75 11.73 -19.22
C VAL A 273 -5.46 11.67 -20.03
N SER A 274 -5.20 12.67 -20.87
CA SER A 274 -3.95 12.75 -21.63
C SER A 274 -2.74 12.92 -20.70
N PRO A 275 -1.52 12.54 -21.16
CA PRO A 275 -0.31 12.79 -20.38
C PRO A 275 -0.08 14.28 -20.05
N GLN A 276 -0.48 15.19 -20.92
CA GLN A 276 -0.39 16.64 -20.68
C GLN A 276 -1.36 17.08 -19.58
N MET A 277 -2.61 16.58 -19.59
CA MET A 277 -3.56 16.83 -18.49
C MET A 277 -3.07 16.21 -17.18
N PHE A 278 -2.42 15.04 -17.22
CA PHE A 278 -1.80 14.46 -16.01
C PHE A 278 -0.73 15.39 -15.44
N GLU A 279 0.11 16.02 -16.26
CA GLU A 279 1.05 17.03 -15.78
C GLU A 279 0.34 18.21 -15.14
N GLU A 280 -0.61 18.80 -15.84
CA GLU A 280 -1.33 20.01 -15.44
C GLU A 280 -2.15 19.82 -14.15
N TYR A 281 -2.88 18.71 -14.07
CA TYR A 281 -3.81 18.48 -12.95
C TYR A 281 -3.18 17.70 -11.80
N GLU A 282 -2.18 16.85 -12.02
CA GLU A 282 -1.56 16.07 -10.96
C GLU A 282 -0.19 16.64 -10.57
N VAL A 283 0.78 16.60 -11.49
CA VAL A 283 2.19 16.86 -11.13
C VAL A 283 2.37 18.26 -10.54
N GLU A 284 1.70 19.26 -11.08
CA GLU A 284 1.76 20.66 -10.59
C GLU A 284 1.32 20.81 -9.12
N TYR A 285 0.37 19.97 -8.67
CA TYR A 285 -0.17 20.05 -7.32
C TYR A 285 0.54 19.14 -6.33
N VAL A 286 0.91 17.91 -6.73
CA VAL A 286 1.47 16.95 -5.79
C VAL A 286 3.00 17.05 -5.65
N LYS A 287 3.69 17.57 -6.67
CA LYS A 287 5.15 17.67 -6.63
C LYS A 287 5.67 18.40 -5.39
N PRO A 288 5.16 19.59 -4.97
CA PRO A 288 5.62 20.28 -3.77
C PRO A 288 5.38 19.47 -2.48
N LEU A 289 4.37 18.61 -2.47
CA LEU A 289 4.03 17.74 -1.35
C LEU A 289 4.97 16.54 -1.29
N LEU A 290 5.10 15.82 -2.40
CA LEU A 290 5.89 14.59 -2.50
C LEU A 290 7.40 14.84 -2.30
N GLU A 291 7.91 15.98 -2.77
CA GLU A 291 9.33 16.32 -2.66
C GLU A 291 9.78 16.66 -1.23
N GLN A 292 8.86 16.75 -0.26
CA GLN A 292 9.19 16.89 1.17
C GLN A 292 9.64 15.56 1.79
N PHE A 293 9.29 14.45 1.16
CA PHE A 293 9.56 13.10 1.68
C PHE A 293 10.90 12.55 1.17
N GLY A 294 11.46 11.61 1.92
CA GLY A 294 12.74 11.04 1.58
C GLY A 294 12.73 10.23 0.30
N LEU A 295 11.76 9.33 0.14
CA LEU A 295 11.56 8.54 -1.06
C LEU A 295 10.07 8.49 -1.43
N VAL A 296 9.79 8.39 -2.72
CA VAL A 296 8.43 8.33 -3.27
C VAL A 296 8.19 7.01 -3.98
N TYR A 297 7.12 6.33 -3.62
CA TYR A 297 6.47 5.32 -4.42
C TYR A 297 5.34 6.00 -5.22
N TYR A 298 5.35 5.92 -6.55
CA TYR A 298 4.35 6.59 -7.37
C TYR A 298 3.47 5.63 -8.16
N GLY A 299 2.16 5.81 -8.05
CA GLY A 299 1.12 5.13 -8.81
C GLY A 299 0.55 3.87 -8.14
N CYS A 300 -0.64 3.48 -8.57
CA CYS A 300 -1.38 2.31 -8.10
C CYS A 300 -1.93 1.51 -9.29
N CYS A 301 -3.19 1.75 -9.69
CA CYS A 301 -3.87 0.98 -10.74
C CYS A 301 -3.90 1.69 -12.09
N GLU A 302 -3.51 2.95 -12.16
CA GLU A 302 -3.44 3.72 -13.40
C GLU A 302 -2.29 3.25 -14.32
N PRO A 303 -2.48 3.31 -15.66
CA PRO A 303 -1.43 2.98 -16.63
C PRO A 303 -0.43 4.13 -16.76
N LEU A 304 0.77 3.97 -16.20
CA LEU A 304 1.79 5.03 -16.13
C LEU A 304 2.88 4.93 -17.21
N HIS A 305 2.85 3.93 -18.07
CA HIS A 305 3.91 3.67 -19.06
C HIS A 305 4.20 4.85 -20.00
N ASN A 306 3.23 5.72 -20.25
CA ASN A 306 3.36 6.92 -21.09
C ASN A 306 3.42 8.24 -20.29
N ARG A 307 3.67 8.18 -18.97
CA ARG A 307 3.70 9.32 -18.05
C ARG A 307 5.01 9.46 -17.29
N ILE A 308 5.94 8.57 -17.54
CA ILE A 308 7.21 8.49 -16.80
C ILE A 308 8.00 9.80 -16.92
N ASP A 309 8.01 10.45 -18.08
CA ASP A 309 8.72 11.72 -18.28
C ASP A 309 8.15 12.86 -17.43
N TYR A 310 6.85 12.82 -17.14
CA TYR A 310 6.21 13.79 -16.25
C TYR A 310 6.47 13.46 -14.78
N ILE A 311 6.41 12.16 -14.41
CA ILE A 311 6.75 11.68 -13.07
C ILE A 311 8.23 11.99 -12.74
N ARG A 312 9.12 11.95 -13.73
CA ARG A 312 10.55 12.30 -13.61
C ARG A 312 10.78 13.74 -13.12
N LYS A 313 9.79 14.63 -13.25
CA LYS A 313 9.84 15.99 -12.71
C LYS A 313 9.71 16.04 -11.19
N ILE A 314 9.22 14.97 -10.56
CA ILE A 314 9.10 14.81 -9.10
C ILE A 314 10.41 14.19 -8.62
N LYS A 315 11.12 14.88 -7.74
CA LYS A 315 12.34 14.35 -7.13
C LYS A 315 12.00 13.18 -6.18
N ASN A 316 13.02 12.41 -5.85
CA ASN A 316 12.97 11.33 -4.88
C ASN A 316 12.00 10.18 -5.24
N VAL A 317 11.43 10.15 -6.45
CA VAL A 317 10.72 8.96 -6.93
C VAL A 317 11.70 7.80 -6.99
N ARG A 318 11.32 6.68 -6.39
CA ARG A 318 12.13 5.46 -6.38
C ARG A 318 11.44 4.31 -7.08
N LYS A 319 10.15 4.17 -6.91
CA LYS A 319 9.35 3.12 -7.51
C LYS A 319 8.22 3.69 -8.34
N ILE A 320 7.99 3.13 -9.52
CA ILE A 320 6.86 3.46 -10.37
C ILE A 320 5.99 2.23 -10.57
N SER A 321 4.71 2.38 -10.26
CA SER A 321 3.72 1.33 -10.44
C SER A 321 3.48 1.03 -11.91
N MET A 322 3.54 -0.24 -12.30
CA MET A 322 3.13 -0.74 -13.60
C MET A 322 1.94 -1.67 -13.43
N SER A 323 0.74 -1.09 -13.53
CA SER A 323 -0.53 -1.81 -13.38
C SER A 323 -0.72 -2.86 -14.49
N PRO A 324 -1.69 -3.78 -14.39
CA PRO A 324 -2.01 -4.74 -15.46
C PRO A 324 -2.33 -4.07 -16.81
N TRP A 325 -2.80 -2.82 -16.78
CA TRP A 325 -3.19 -2.01 -17.94
C TRP A 325 -2.01 -1.27 -18.59
N ALA A 326 -0.85 -1.25 -17.94
CA ALA A 326 0.35 -0.60 -18.47
C ALA A 326 1.05 -1.50 -19.51
N ASP A 327 1.51 -0.90 -20.61
CA ASP A 327 2.45 -1.55 -21.50
C ASP A 327 3.81 -1.64 -20.80
N ILE A 328 4.17 -2.86 -20.41
CA ILE A 328 5.38 -3.09 -19.61
C ILE A 328 6.66 -2.85 -20.42
N ARG A 329 6.65 -3.08 -21.74
CA ARG A 329 7.81 -2.84 -22.59
C ARG A 329 8.08 -1.36 -22.73
N ALA A 330 7.06 -0.58 -23.09
CA ALA A 330 7.15 0.87 -23.15
C ALA A 330 7.54 1.47 -21.79
N GLY A 331 6.93 0.98 -20.69
CA GLY A 331 7.28 1.41 -19.34
C GLY A 331 8.73 1.16 -18.98
N ALA A 332 9.25 -0.03 -19.25
CA ALA A 332 10.64 -0.38 -18.98
C ALA A 332 11.63 0.46 -19.81
N GLU A 333 11.32 0.70 -21.08
CA GLU A 333 12.13 1.53 -21.98
C GLU A 333 12.22 2.98 -21.45
N HIS A 334 11.10 3.58 -20.99
CA HIS A 334 11.10 4.93 -20.43
C HIS A 334 11.74 5.01 -19.04
N ILE A 335 11.65 3.95 -18.23
CA ILE A 335 12.30 3.88 -16.90
C ILE A 335 13.80 3.76 -17.02
N HIS A 336 14.27 2.93 -17.91
CA HIS A 336 15.69 2.76 -18.28
C HIS A 336 16.65 2.70 -17.08
N GLY A 337 16.27 1.95 -16.02
CA GLY A 337 17.09 1.75 -14.81
C GLY A 337 17.05 2.87 -13.77
N ASP A 338 16.38 3.98 -14.03
CA ASP A 338 16.32 5.13 -13.10
C ASP A 338 15.38 4.88 -11.90
N TYR A 339 14.44 3.94 -12.04
CA TYR A 339 13.42 3.60 -11.03
C TYR A 339 13.21 2.09 -10.94
N VAL A 340 12.68 1.63 -9.82
CA VAL A 340 12.17 0.27 -9.70
C VAL A 340 10.87 0.13 -10.50
N ILE A 341 10.79 -0.87 -11.36
CA ILE A 341 9.51 -1.31 -11.95
C ILE A 341 8.71 -2.06 -10.90
N SER A 342 7.67 -1.44 -10.36
CA SER A 342 6.74 -2.10 -9.44
C SER A 342 5.56 -2.69 -10.23
N ARG A 343 5.74 -3.90 -10.78
CA ARG A 343 4.73 -4.57 -11.59
C ARG A 343 3.62 -5.13 -10.74
N LYS A 344 2.36 -4.84 -11.13
CA LYS A 344 1.16 -5.50 -10.63
C LYS A 344 0.68 -6.48 -11.70
N PRO A 345 0.94 -7.79 -11.53
CA PRO A 345 0.37 -8.81 -12.40
C PRO A 345 -1.15 -8.83 -12.30
N ASN A 346 -1.82 -9.30 -13.36
CA ASN A 346 -3.27 -9.25 -13.45
C ASN A 346 -3.96 -10.21 -12.45
N PRO A 347 -4.64 -9.70 -11.40
CA PRO A 347 -5.29 -10.53 -10.39
C PRO A 347 -6.51 -11.29 -10.95
N ALA A 348 -7.07 -10.85 -12.09
CA ALA A 348 -8.21 -11.51 -12.71
C ALA A 348 -7.93 -12.95 -13.16
N TYR A 349 -6.65 -13.32 -13.35
CA TYR A 349 -6.28 -14.70 -13.67
C TYR A 349 -6.60 -15.65 -12.52
N LEU A 350 -6.56 -15.18 -11.25
CA LEU A 350 -6.92 -15.96 -10.08
C LEU A 350 -8.45 -16.00 -9.88
N ALA A 351 -9.17 -14.99 -10.36
CA ALA A 351 -10.60 -14.85 -10.25
C ALA A 351 -11.37 -15.60 -11.36
N ALA A 352 -10.70 -16.07 -12.41
CA ALA A 352 -11.30 -16.75 -13.54
C ALA A 352 -11.93 -18.10 -13.12
N ALA A 353 -12.91 -18.59 -13.87
CA ALA A 353 -13.54 -19.90 -13.62
C ALA A 353 -12.51 -21.05 -13.59
N SER A 354 -11.49 -20.99 -14.46
CA SER A 354 -10.33 -21.89 -14.47
C SER A 354 -9.04 -21.10 -14.33
N PHE A 355 -8.16 -21.58 -13.48
CA PHE A 355 -6.81 -21.01 -13.34
C PHE A 355 -5.90 -21.56 -14.44
N ASP A 356 -5.24 -20.67 -15.20
CA ASP A 356 -4.27 -21.03 -16.24
C ASP A 356 -2.83 -20.65 -15.78
N PRO A 357 -2.03 -21.61 -15.30
CA PRO A 357 -0.65 -21.36 -14.86
C PRO A 357 0.27 -20.82 -15.96
N GLU A 358 0.06 -21.22 -17.22
CA GLU A 358 0.89 -20.81 -18.34
C GLU A 358 0.64 -19.35 -18.74
N LEU A 359 -0.59 -18.88 -18.56
CA LEU A 359 -0.92 -17.46 -18.76
C LEU A 359 -0.20 -16.58 -17.74
N VAL A 360 -0.23 -16.98 -16.47
CA VAL A 360 0.50 -16.31 -15.39
C VAL A 360 2.00 -16.31 -15.69
N ARG A 361 2.58 -17.47 -16.04
CA ARG A 361 4.00 -17.60 -16.34
C ARG A 361 4.45 -16.66 -17.47
N ARG A 362 3.69 -16.63 -18.57
CA ARG A 362 4.00 -15.74 -19.69
C ARG A 362 4.01 -14.27 -19.33
N GLU A 363 3.03 -13.80 -18.55
CA GLU A 363 2.97 -12.42 -18.08
C GLU A 363 4.18 -12.05 -17.22
N LEU A 364 4.54 -12.90 -16.25
CA LEU A 364 5.67 -12.68 -15.38
C LEU A 364 7.01 -12.71 -16.14
N GLN A 365 7.20 -13.67 -17.05
CA GLN A 365 8.39 -13.76 -17.90
C GLN A 365 8.54 -12.55 -18.84
N GLU A 366 7.44 -12.06 -19.41
CA GLU A 366 7.46 -10.85 -20.22
C GLU A 366 7.89 -9.63 -19.41
N THR A 367 7.36 -9.49 -18.20
CA THR A 367 7.74 -8.43 -17.26
C THR A 367 9.25 -8.48 -16.94
N CYS A 368 9.73 -9.65 -16.52
CA CYS A 368 11.14 -9.84 -16.18
C CYS A 368 12.05 -9.56 -17.39
N ARG A 369 11.69 -10.04 -18.58
CA ARG A 369 12.43 -9.79 -19.81
C ARG A 369 12.52 -8.30 -20.12
N ALA A 370 11.38 -7.58 -20.12
CA ALA A 370 11.34 -6.15 -20.37
C ALA A 370 12.21 -5.37 -19.38
N ALA A 371 12.16 -5.72 -18.10
CA ALA A 371 12.99 -5.10 -17.08
C ALA A 371 14.49 -5.36 -17.32
N LYS A 372 14.87 -6.61 -17.59
CA LYS A 372 16.26 -7.01 -17.81
C LYS A 372 16.87 -6.36 -19.05
N GLU A 373 16.14 -6.35 -20.16
CA GLU A 373 16.57 -5.73 -21.43
C GLU A 373 16.84 -4.22 -21.29
N ASN A 374 16.17 -3.56 -20.33
CA ASN A 374 16.32 -2.12 -20.07
C ASN A 374 17.13 -1.80 -18.81
N GLY A 375 17.79 -2.77 -18.18
CA GLY A 375 18.63 -2.56 -16.99
C GLY A 375 17.85 -2.12 -15.75
N CYS A 376 16.55 -2.42 -15.67
CA CYS A 376 15.69 -2.03 -14.58
C CYS A 376 15.67 -3.06 -13.46
N THR A 377 15.71 -2.62 -12.21
CA THR A 377 15.29 -3.45 -11.08
C THR A 377 13.77 -3.63 -11.10
N CYS A 378 13.29 -4.79 -10.68
CA CYS A 378 11.86 -5.14 -10.82
C CYS A 378 11.33 -5.87 -9.59
N GLU A 379 10.06 -5.62 -9.27
CA GLU A 379 9.29 -6.39 -8.30
C GLU A 379 7.94 -6.82 -8.90
N LEU A 380 7.43 -7.96 -8.43
CA LEU A 380 6.18 -8.58 -8.86
C LEU A 380 5.23 -8.58 -7.66
N ILE A 381 4.24 -7.70 -7.69
CA ILE A 381 3.32 -7.47 -6.56
C ILE A 381 1.92 -7.97 -6.92
N LEU A 382 1.58 -9.19 -6.47
CA LEU A 382 0.20 -9.66 -6.58
C LEU A 382 -0.66 -8.99 -5.52
N LYS A 383 -1.61 -8.18 -5.95
CA LYS A 383 -2.51 -7.42 -5.08
C LYS A 383 -3.90 -7.27 -5.70
N ASP A 384 -4.83 -6.69 -4.93
CA ASP A 384 -6.22 -6.46 -5.36
C ASP A 384 -6.92 -7.75 -5.82
N VAL A 385 -6.59 -8.87 -5.20
CA VAL A 385 -7.23 -10.16 -5.49
C VAL A 385 -8.60 -10.18 -4.81
N SER A 386 -9.65 -9.87 -5.57
CA SER A 386 -11.01 -9.82 -5.05
C SER A 386 -11.58 -11.19 -4.71
N THR A 387 -11.17 -12.23 -5.45
CA THR A 387 -11.62 -13.62 -5.24
C THR A 387 -10.60 -14.59 -5.82
N VAL A 388 -10.50 -15.76 -5.23
CA VAL A 388 -9.85 -16.96 -5.79
C VAL A 388 -10.87 -18.06 -6.09
N GLN A 389 -12.16 -17.71 -6.11
CA GLN A 389 -13.28 -18.62 -6.30
C GLN A 389 -13.31 -19.75 -5.25
N TYR A 390 -12.96 -19.42 -3.99
CA TYR A 390 -12.79 -20.37 -2.90
C TYR A 390 -11.76 -21.49 -3.18
N HIS A 391 -10.74 -21.19 -4.02
CA HIS A 391 -9.62 -22.04 -4.36
C HIS A 391 -8.29 -21.43 -3.84
N PRO A 392 -8.02 -21.47 -2.53
CA PRO A 392 -6.81 -20.83 -1.95
C PRO A 392 -5.50 -21.38 -2.50
N GLU A 393 -5.49 -22.62 -3.03
CA GLU A 393 -4.35 -23.21 -3.70
C GLU A 393 -3.86 -22.42 -4.93
N ARG A 394 -4.71 -21.58 -5.55
CA ARG A 394 -4.32 -20.72 -6.67
C ARG A 394 -3.26 -19.69 -6.26
N LEU A 395 -3.33 -19.18 -5.02
CA LEU A 395 -2.32 -18.27 -4.49
C LEU A 395 -0.96 -18.96 -4.33
N ALA A 396 -0.96 -20.19 -3.80
CA ALA A 396 0.27 -20.99 -3.67
C ALA A 396 0.85 -21.37 -5.04
N GLN A 397 0.00 -21.67 -6.02
CA GLN A 397 0.43 -21.95 -7.40
C GLN A 397 1.02 -20.70 -8.06
N TRP A 398 0.35 -19.55 -7.93
CA TRP A 398 0.87 -18.28 -8.43
C TRP A 398 2.24 -17.95 -7.80
N HIS A 399 2.35 -18.08 -6.47
CA HIS A 399 3.61 -17.89 -5.74
C HIS A 399 4.72 -18.76 -6.29
N LYS A 400 4.45 -20.07 -6.49
CA LYS A 400 5.42 -21.02 -7.03
C LYS A 400 5.91 -20.57 -8.41
N ILE A 401 5.00 -20.20 -9.31
CA ILE A 401 5.32 -19.72 -10.65
C ILE A 401 6.20 -18.46 -10.58
N ALA A 402 5.82 -17.49 -9.71
CA ALA A 402 6.56 -16.25 -9.56
C ALA A 402 7.98 -16.49 -9.05
N VAL A 403 8.17 -17.40 -8.09
CA VAL A 403 9.50 -17.78 -7.57
C VAL A 403 10.35 -18.45 -8.65
N GLU A 404 9.78 -19.36 -9.44
CA GLU A 404 10.47 -20.01 -10.56
C GLU A 404 10.92 -18.96 -11.59
N VAL A 405 10.02 -18.09 -12.04
CA VAL A 405 10.32 -17.04 -13.04
C VAL A 405 11.36 -16.05 -12.50
N ALA A 406 11.24 -15.62 -11.24
CA ALA A 406 12.24 -14.74 -10.63
C ALA A 406 13.62 -15.42 -10.47
N GLY A 407 13.67 -16.73 -10.35
CA GLY A 407 14.90 -17.52 -10.30
C GLY A 407 15.61 -17.69 -11.66
N GLU A 408 14.91 -17.45 -12.76
CA GLU A 408 15.46 -17.48 -14.14
C GLU A 408 16.17 -16.16 -14.52
N TRP A 409 16.21 -15.17 -13.62
CA TRP A 409 16.71 -13.80 -13.83
C TRP A 409 18.18 -13.71 -14.25
#